data_5d6922ec31d9f4f12606c99986b49bbb
#
_entry.id   5d6922ec31d9f4f12606c99986b49bbb
#
_cell.length_a   1.000
_cell.length_b   1.000
_cell.length_c   1.000
_cell.angle_alpha   90.00
_cell.angle_beta   90.00
_cell.angle_gamma   90.00
#
_symmetry.space_group_name_H-M   'P 1'
#
loop_
_entity.id
_entity.type
_entity.pdbx_description
1 polymer ?
#
loop_
_entity_poly.entity_id
_entity_poly.type
_entity_poly.pdbx_seq_one_letter_code
_entity_poly.pdbx_strand_id
1 'polypeptide(L)'
;MPSKIGKDIILLNPIVREFQYGQHTVTLETGMMARQATAAVMVSMDDTAVFVTVVGQKKAKPGQDFFPLTVNYQERTYAAGRIPGSFFRREGRPSEGETLIARLIDRPVRPLFPEGFVNEVQVIATVVSVNPQVNPDIVAMIGASAALAESRLSDAYRITDKQERYAQVDVIKSETIEQLIAEDETLDANELGEILHAIEKNVVRSRVLAGEPRIDGREKDMIRGLDVRTGVLPRTHGSALFTRGETQALVTATLGTARDAQVLDELMGERTDSFLFHYNFPPYSVGETGMVGSPKRREIGHGRLAKRGVLAVMPDMDKFPYTVRVVSEITESNGSSSMASVCGASLALMDAGVPIKAAVAGIAMGLVKEGDNYVVLSDILGDEDHLGDMDFKVAGSRDGISALQMDIKIEGITKEIMQVALNQAKGARLHILGVMEQAINAPRGDISEFAPRIHTIKISTDKIKDVIGKGGSVIRALTEETGTTIEIEDDGTVKIAATDGEKAKYAIRRIEEITAEIEVGRIYNSKVTRIVDFGAFVAIGGGKEGLVHISQIADKRVEKVTDYLQMGQEVPVKVLEVDRQGRVRLSIKEATEQSQPAAAPEAPASEQAE
;
A
#
# COMPACT_ATOMS: atom_id res chain seq x y z
N MET A 1 7.36 -13.57 39.38
CA MET A 1 7.89 -12.19 39.38
C MET A 1 7.56 -11.62 38.00
N PRO A 2 6.94 -10.46 37.86
CA PRO A 2 6.75 -9.88 36.55
C PRO A 2 8.10 -9.53 35.96
N SER A 3 8.38 -10.02 34.75
CA SER A 3 9.61 -9.73 34.01
C SER A 3 9.77 -8.23 33.86
N LYS A 4 10.96 -7.72 34.11
CA LYS A 4 11.37 -6.35 33.76
C LYS A 4 11.52 -6.25 32.23
N ILE A 5 10.40 -6.38 31.51
CA ILE A 5 10.37 -6.17 30.08
C ILE A 5 10.26 -4.67 29.87
N GLY A 6 11.27 -4.15 29.23
CA GLY A 6 11.56 -2.81 28.76
C GLY A 6 10.61 -1.66 29.07
N LYS A 7 11.12 -0.68 29.82
CA LYS A 7 10.43 0.59 30.10
C LYS A 7 10.60 1.64 29.00
N ASP A 8 11.26 1.33 27.90
CA ASP A 8 11.67 2.36 26.96
C ASP A 8 10.89 2.29 25.66
N ILE A 9 9.70 2.93 25.66
CA ILE A 9 9.12 3.47 24.44
C ILE A 9 10.06 4.59 24.00
N ILE A 10 10.72 4.44 22.85
CA ILE A 10 11.51 5.52 22.26
C ILE A 10 10.51 6.55 21.73
N LEU A 11 10.37 7.69 22.40
CA LEU A 11 9.68 8.84 21.86
C LEU A 11 10.61 9.51 20.85
N LEU A 12 10.37 9.27 19.57
CA LEU A 12 11.03 10.01 18.50
C LEU A 12 10.43 11.42 18.46
N ASN A 13 11.27 12.44 18.65
CA ASN A 13 10.86 13.85 18.61
C ASN A 13 11.30 14.46 17.26
N PRO A 14 10.43 14.47 16.24
CA PRO A 14 10.77 15.09 14.98
C PRO A 14 10.94 16.60 15.12
N ILE A 15 11.84 17.16 14.33
CA ILE A 15 11.94 18.62 14.14
C ILE A 15 11.06 18.97 12.94
N VAL A 16 10.04 19.78 13.17
CA VAL A 16 9.12 20.22 12.14
C VAL A 16 9.30 21.70 11.88
N ARG A 17 9.30 22.11 10.61
CA ARG A 17 9.30 23.49 10.15
C ARG A 17 8.26 23.68 9.07
N GLU A 18 7.51 24.77 9.16
CA GLU A 18 6.47 25.12 8.20
C GLU A 18 6.73 26.49 7.60
N PHE A 19 6.44 26.64 6.31
CA PHE A 19 6.50 27.93 5.62
C PHE A 19 5.50 27.97 4.46
N GLN A 20 5.18 29.19 4.01
CA GLN A 20 4.29 29.39 2.86
C GLN A 20 5.06 29.41 1.56
N TYR A 21 4.59 28.64 0.57
CA TYR A 21 5.08 28.63 -0.79
C TYR A 21 3.93 28.92 -1.76
N GLY A 22 3.76 30.17 -2.15
CA GLY A 22 2.58 30.62 -2.89
C GLY A 22 1.30 30.49 -2.07
N GLN A 23 0.36 29.65 -2.55
CA GLN A 23 -0.90 29.37 -1.84
C GLN A 23 -0.80 28.16 -0.91
N HIS A 24 0.30 27.42 -0.97
CA HIS A 24 0.49 26.15 -0.30
C HIS A 24 1.28 26.30 1.00
N THR A 25 0.98 25.49 1.99
CA THR A 25 1.80 25.32 3.18
C THR A 25 2.77 24.17 2.95
N VAL A 26 4.06 24.43 3.09
CA VAL A 26 5.11 23.41 3.02
C VAL A 26 5.57 23.07 4.42
N THR A 27 5.56 21.78 4.75
CA THR A 27 6.06 21.23 6.02
C THR A 27 7.30 20.41 5.75
N LEU A 28 8.38 20.68 6.47
CA LEU A 28 9.60 19.90 6.51
C LEU A 28 9.69 19.17 7.85
N GLU A 29 9.81 17.85 7.83
CA GLU A 29 9.98 17.04 9.04
C GLU A 29 11.26 16.20 8.93
N THR A 30 12.10 16.25 9.95
CA THR A 30 13.33 15.44 10.04
C THR A 30 13.50 14.82 11.43
N GLY A 31 14.40 13.82 11.53
CA GLY A 31 14.72 13.13 12.79
C GLY A 31 13.81 11.97 13.16
N MET A 32 12.71 11.73 12.40
CA MET A 32 11.79 10.62 12.67
C MET A 32 12.14 9.34 11.90
N MET A 33 12.48 9.47 10.60
CA MET A 33 12.69 8.34 9.69
C MET A 33 14.10 8.29 9.14
N ALA A 34 14.57 7.08 8.75
CA ALA A 34 15.85 6.82 8.08
C ALA A 34 17.06 7.46 8.80
N ARG A 35 17.14 7.34 10.12
CA ARG A 35 18.21 7.95 10.95
C ARG A 35 19.62 7.41 10.66
N GLN A 36 19.76 6.34 9.88
CA GLN A 36 21.05 5.84 9.39
C GLN A 36 21.53 6.54 8.10
N ALA A 37 20.66 7.22 7.38
CA ALA A 37 21.06 8.09 6.30
C ALA A 37 21.84 9.31 6.85
N THR A 38 22.66 9.95 6.02
CA THR A 38 23.36 11.17 6.42
C THR A 38 22.37 12.29 6.73
N ALA A 39 21.28 12.36 5.95
CA ALA A 39 20.11 13.20 6.23
C ALA A 39 18.84 12.57 5.67
N ALA A 40 17.70 12.86 6.30
CA ALA A 40 16.39 12.37 5.85
C ALA A 40 15.30 13.39 6.18
N VAL A 41 14.57 13.83 5.16
CA VAL A 41 13.50 14.83 5.29
C VAL A 41 12.21 14.29 4.66
N MET A 42 11.12 14.35 5.40
CA MET A 42 9.77 14.25 4.85
C MET A 42 9.32 15.66 4.49
N VAL A 43 8.98 15.89 3.23
CA VAL A 43 8.44 17.18 2.76
C VAL A 43 7.00 16.97 2.36
N SER A 44 6.12 17.78 2.92
CA SER A 44 4.71 17.79 2.54
C SER A 44 4.30 19.16 2.03
N MET A 45 3.53 19.17 0.95
CA MET A 45 2.88 20.37 0.42
C MET A 45 1.41 20.00 0.19
N ASP A 46 0.52 20.57 1.00
CA ASP A 46 -0.84 20.08 1.17
C ASP A 46 -0.81 18.57 1.45
N ASP A 47 -1.47 17.72 0.64
CA ASP A 47 -1.45 16.26 0.84
C ASP A 47 -0.41 15.53 -0.05
N THR A 48 0.41 16.24 -0.81
CA THR A 48 1.54 15.63 -1.52
C THR A 48 2.73 15.54 -0.58
N ALA A 49 3.25 14.33 -0.36
CA ALA A 49 4.40 14.09 0.49
C ALA A 49 5.50 13.33 -0.28
N VAL A 50 6.72 13.82 -0.14
CA VAL A 50 7.93 13.21 -0.72
C VAL A 50 8.93 12.97 0.39
N PHE A 51 9.36 11.70 0.51
CA PHE A 51 10.41 11.31 1.43
C PHE A 51 11.75 11.37 0.75
N VAL A 52 12.66 12.20 1.25
CA VAL A 52 13.98 12.42 0.65
C VAL A 52 15.07 12.01 1.64
N THR A 53 16.00 11.19 1.16
CA THR A 53 17.18 10.77 1.91
C THR A 53 18.46 11.15 1.17
N VAL A 54 19.49 11.48 1.92
CA VAL A 54 20.85 11.74 1.43
C VAL A 54 21.83 10.85 2.17
N VAL A 55 22.67 10.15 1.43
CA VAL A 55 23.81 9.40 1.99
C VAL A 55 25.09 9.85 1.30
N GLY A 56 26.04 10.30 2.10
CA GLY A 56 27.39 10.62 1.65
C GLY A 56 28.39 9.57 2.13
N GLN A 57 29.21 9.04 1.24
CA GLN A 57 30.32 8.16 1.61
C GLN A 57 31.40 8.96 2.39
N LYS A 58 31.94 8.38 3.45
CA LYS A 58 32.94 9.05 4.30
C LYS A 58 34.30 9.20 3.61
N LYS A 59 34.64 8.33 2.65
CA LYS A 59 35.89 8.34 1.91
C LYS A 59 35.63 8.24 0.40
N ALA A 60 36.43 8.95 -0.40
CA ALA A 60 36.43 8.77 -1.84
C ALA A 60 37.05 7.42 -2.22
N LYS A 61 36.60 6.84 -3.35
CA LYS A 61 37.24 5.65 -3.91
C LYS A 61 38.66 5.99 -4.36
N PRO A 62 39.65 5.07 -4.20
CA PRO A 62 40.99 5.31 -4.69
C PRO A 62 41.00 5.66 -6.17
N GLY A 63 41.68 6.79 -6.54
CA GLY A 63 41.74 7.26 -7.90
C GLY A 63 40.52 8.03 -8.40
N GLN A 64 39.58 8.40 -7.53
CA GLN A 64 38.41 9.19 -7.86
C GLN A 64 38.80 10.65 -8.12
N ASP A 65 38.56 11.14 -9.32
CA ASP A 65 38.93 12.49 -9.79
C ASP A 65 37.70 13.39 -10.11
N PHE A 66 36.47 12.85 -9.95
CA PHE A 66 35.23 13.58 -10.16
C PHE A 66 34.26 13.36 -9.00
N PHE A 67 33.26 14.24 -8.89
CA PHE A 67 32.19 14.13 -7.89
C PHE A 67 31.06 13.19 -8.36
N PRO A 68 30.95 11.99 -7.80
CA PRO A 68 29.88 11.04 -8.13
C PRO A 68 28.61 11.35 -7.33
N LEU A 69 27.78 12.26 -7.83
CA LEU A 69 26.44 12.52 -7.31
C LEU A 69 25.43 11.67 -8.10
N THR A 70 24.68 10.85 -7.40
CA THR A 70 23.58 10.08 -7.95
C THR A 70 22.27 10.55 -7.35
N VAL A 71 21.33 10.98 -8.20
CA VAL A 71 19.97 11.34 -7.79
C VAL A 71 18.99 10.34 -8.35
N ASN A 72 18.14 9.76 -7.49
CA ASN A 72 17.05 8.88 -7.84
C ASN A 72 15.72 9.54 -7.44
N TYR A 73 14.79 9.64 -8.36
CA TYR A 73 13.41 10.03 -8.09
C TYR A 73 12.50 8.84 -8.37
N GLN A 74 11.58 8.54 -7.48
CA GLN A 74 10.73 7.37 -7.54
C GLN A 74 9.28 7.73 -7.21
N GLU A 75 8.37 7.32 -8.08
CA GLU A 75 6.94 7.43 -7.86
C GLU A 75 6.37 6.08 -7.40
N ARG A 76 5.86 6.04 -6.18
CA ARG A 76 5.19 4.85 -5.66
C ARG A 76 3.70 4.90 -5.99
N THR A 77 3.20 3.91 -6.68
CA THR A 77 1.79 3.86 -7.11
C THR A 77 0.81 3.89 -5.93
N TYR A 78 1.20 3.38 -4.76
CA TYR A 78 0.40 3.49 -3.54
C TYR A 78 0.20 4.94 -3.09
N ALA A 79 1.10 5.87 -3.44
CA ALA A 79 0.97 7.30 -3.14
C ALA A 79 -0.29 7.90 -3.77
N ALA A 80 -0.73 7.36 -4.91
CA ALA A 80 -1.97 7.71 -5.60
C ALA A 80 -3.10 6.71 -5.34
N GLY A 81 -2.99 5.83 -4.33
CA GLY A 81 -4.00 4.81 -4.03
C GLY A 81 -4.16 3.76 -5.14
N ARG A 82 -3.10 3.44 -5.88
CA ARG A 82 -3.17 2.51 -7.03
C ARG A 82 -2.25 1.31 -6.86
N ILE A 83 -2.61 0.21 -7.51
CA ILE A 83 -1.76 -0.97 -7.69
C ILE A 83 -1.18 -0.93 -9.11
N PRO A 84 0.14 -1.18 -9.32
CA PRO A 84 0.74 -1.15 -10.65
C PRO A 84 0.07 -2.10 -11.63
N GLY A 85 -0.13 -1.66 -12.89
CA GLY A 85 -0.73 -2.47 -13.94
C GLY A 85 0.18 -3.52 -14.58
N SER A 86 1.48 -3.56 -14.20
CA SER A 86 2.43 -4.54 -14.73
C SER A 86 2.12 -5.96 -14.26
N PHE A 87 2.64 -6.97 -14.96
CA PHE A 87 2.48 -8.39 -14.61
C PHE A 87 2.84 -8.68 -13.14
N PHE A 88 3.93 -8.12 -12.65
CA PHE A 88 4.37 -8.30 -11.26
C PHE A 88 3.59 -7.48 -10.23
N ARG A 89 2.66 -6.62 -10.66
CA ARG A 89 1.91 -5.69 -9.79
C ARG A 89 2.84 -4.89 -8.87
N ARG A 90 4.03 -4.58 -9.37
CA ARG A 90 5.10 -3.89 -8.66
C ARG A 90 5.78 -2.86 -9.57
N GLU A 91 6.30 -1.77 -9.00
CA GLU A 91 7.16 -0.83 -9.70
C GLU A 91 8.45 -1.53 -10.14
N GLY A 92 8.93 -1.20 -11.33
CA GLY A 92 10.10 -1.77 -11.95
C GLY A 92 11.24 -0.77 -12.13
N ARG A 93 11.73 -0.67 -13.37
CA ARG A 93 12.75 0.33 -13.74
C ARG A 93 12.14 1.73 -13.75
N PRO A 94 12.92 2.78 -13.42
CA PRO A 94 12.44 4.16 -13.52
C PRO A 94 11.90 4.46 -14.93
N SER A 95 10.80 5.18 -14.97
CA SER A 95 10.22 5.72 -16.20
C SER A 95 11.10 6.84 -16.78
N GLU A 96 10.82 7.25 -18.01
CA GLU A 96 11.47 8.43 -18.61
C GLU A 96 11.19 9.68 -17.79
N GLY A 97 9.93 9.87 -17.31
CA GLY A 97 9.54 10.99 -16.46
C GLY A 97 10.35 11.03 -15.16
N GLU A 98 10.41 9.93 -14.42
CA GLU A 98 11.20 9.83 -13.19
C GLU A 98 12.69 10.12 -13.43
N THR A 99 13.25 9.68 -14.55
CA THR A 99 14.63 9.96 -14.94
C THR A 99 14.86 11.44 -15.23
N LEU A 100 13.92 12.11 -15.88
CA LEU A 100 14.01 13.55 -16.17
C LEU A 100 13.88 14.38 -14.89
N ILE A 101 12.99 14.03 -13.97
CA ILE A 101 12.85 14.71 -12.67
C ILE A 101 14.10 14.50 -11.81
N ALA A 102 14.67 13.30 -11.78
CA ALA A 102 15.94 13.04 -11.10
C ALA A 102 17.07 13.97 -11.61
N ARG A 103 17.15 14.22 -12.91
CA ARG A 103 18.08 15.18 -13.52
C ARG A 103 17.74 16.63 -13.19
N LEU A 104 16.45 16.95 -13.07
CA LEU A 104 16.00 18.28 -12.65
C LEU A 104 16.44 18.59 -11.22
N ILE A 105 16.44 17.60 -10.33
CA ILE A 105 16.93 17.70 -8.95
C ILE A 105 18.46 17.78 -8.93
N ASP A 106 19.18 16.93 -9.69
CA ASP A 106 20.67 16.88 -9.71
C ASP A 106 21.29 18.23 -10.06
N ARG A 107 20.75 18.93 -11.06
CA ARG A 107 21.34 20.17 -11.58
C ARG A 107 21.47 21.30 -10.56
N PRO A 108 20.43 21.68 -9.78
CA PRO A 108 20.53 22.77 -8.81
C PRO A 108 21.29 22.36 -7.53
N VAL A 109 21.35 21.06 -7.20
CA VAL A 109 22.00 20.62 -5.96
C VAL A 109 23.51 20.35 -6.14
N ARG A 110 23.93 19.95 -7.32
CA ARG A 110 25.36 19.68 -7.61
C ARG A 110 26.30 20.85 -7.31
N PRO A 111 26.00 22.11 -7.68
CA PRO A 111 26.85 23.26 -7.36
C PRO A 111 26.92 23.62 -5.87
N LEU A 112 26.08 23.03 -5.02
CA LEU A 112 26.11 23.27 -3.58
C LEU A 112 27.29 22.58 -2.88
N PHE A 113 27.95 21.63 -3.54
CA PHE A 113 29.13 20.96 -3.02
C PHE A 113 30.38 21.77 -3.33
N PRO A 114 31.38 21.81 -2.41
CA PRO A 114 32.60 22.56 -2.61
C PRO A 114 33.43 22.00 -3.78
N GLU A 115 34.20 22.86 -4.42
CA GLU A 115 35.15 22.47 -5.46
C GLU A 115 36.19 21.49 -4.89
N GLY A 116 36.44 20.39 -5.64
CA GLY A 116 37.33 19.33 -5.20
C GLY A 116 36.66 18.25 -4.30
N PHE A 117 35.34 18.33 -4.04
CA PHE A 117 34.62 17.26 -3.32
C PHE A 117 34.44 16.04 -4.23
N VAL A 118 34.96 14.88 -3.82
CA VAL A 118 35.01 13.65 -4.63
C VAL A 118 34.35 12.42 -3.95
N ASN A 119 33.79 12.60 -2.75
CA ASN A 119 33.09 11.51 -2.09
C ASN A 119 31.77 11.24 -2.81
N GLU A 120 31.37 9.96 -2.90
CA GLU A 120 30.10 9.56 -3.50
C GLU A 120 28.93 10.03 -2.64
N VAL A 121 27.94 10.68 -3.27
CA VAL A 121 26.69 11.10 -2.62
C VAL A 121 25.50 10.55 -3.39
N GLN A 122 24.56 9.99 -2.67
CA GLN A 122 23.30 9.54 -3.23
C GLN A 122 22.11 10.27 -2.59
N VAL A 123 21.25 10.81 -3.43
CA VAL A 123 19.96 11.40 -3.05
C VAL A 123 18.85 10.50 -3.59
N ILE A 124 17.93 10.07 -2.73
CA ILE A 124 16.75 9.31 -3.14
C ILE A 124 15.50 10.09 -2.68
N ALA A 125 14.71 10.54 -3.65
CA ALA A 125 13.42 11.19 -3.43
C ALA A 125 12.29 10.23 -3.82
N THR A 126 11.47 9.84 -2.85
CA THR A 126 10.37 8.89 -3.02
C THR A 126 9.04 9.59 -2.77
N VAL A 127 8.17 9.62 -3.77
CA VAL A 127 6.81 10.13 -3.63
C VAL A 127 5.97 9.09 -2.88
N VAL A 128 5.49 9.45 -1.69
CA VAL A 128 4.79 8.55 -0.77
C VAL A 128 3.31 8.90 -0.57
N SER A 129 2.92 10.12 -0.95
CA SER A 129 1.52 10.57 -1.00
C SER A 129 1.37 11.61 -2.11
N VAL A 130 0.25 11.61 -2.85
CA VAL A 130 0.02 12.53 -3.98
C VAL A 130 -1.36 13.15 -3.91
N ASN A 131 -1.40 14.47 -3.87
CA ASN A 131 -2.56 15.28 -4.23
C ASN A 131 -2.47 15.61 -5.72
N PRO A 132 -3.46 15.26 -6.57
CA PRO A 132 -3.41 15.53 -8.00
C PRO A 132 -3.26 17.01 -8.41
N GLN A 133 -3.50 17.93 -7.50
CA GLN A 133 -3.37 19.38 -7.72
C GLN A 133 -1.99 19.93 -7.37
N VAL A 134 -1.13 19.13 -6.72
CA VAL A 134 0.21 19.53 -6.28
C VAL A 134 1.25 18.65 -6.95
N ASN A 135 2.07 19.25 -7.81
CA ASN A 135 3.12 18.52 -8.53
C ASN A 135 4.22 18.04 -7.56
N PRO A 136 4.46 16.73 -7.45
CA PRO A 136 5.47 16.18 -6.56
C PRO A 136 6.92 16.56 -6.93
N ASP A 137 7.21 16.99 -8.15
CA ASP A 137 8.55 17.40 -8.61
C ASP A 137 9.09 18.54 -7.76
N ILE A 138 8.25 19.56 -7.53
CA ILE A 138 8.61 20.76 -6.74
C ILE A 138 8.84 20.35 -5.29
N VAL A 139 7.97 19.50 -4.74
CA VAL A 139 8.11 18.97 -3.38
C VAL A 139 9.41 18.19 -3.23
N ALA A 140 9.77 17.35 -4.21
CA ALA A 140 11.01 16.60 -4.25
C ALA A 140 12.27 17.50 -4.32
N MET A 141 12.23 18.60 -5.08
CA MET A 141 13.33 19.57 -5.16
C MET A 141 13.54 20.30 -3.83
N ILE A 142 12.48 20.74 -3.18
CA ILE A 142 12.53 21.38 -1.85
C ILE A 142 13.13 20.38 -0.84
N GLY A 143 12.66 19.13 -0.87
CA GLY A 143 13.14 18.07 0.01
C GLY A 143 14.61 17.73 -0.19
N ALA A 144 15.08 17.62 -1.42
CA ALA A 144 16.48 17.34 -1.74
C ALA A 144 17.39 18.48 -1.26
N SER A 145 16.98 19.73 -1.44
CA SER A 145 17.73 20.89 -0.95
C SER A 145 17.77 20.95 0.58
N ALA A 146 16.65 20.67 1.26
CA ALA A 146 16.57 20.63 2.72
C ALA A 146 17.43 19.49 3.30
N ALA A 147 17.37 18.29 2.74
CA ALA A 147 18.15 17.13 3.18
C ALA A 147 19.66 17.33 2.97
N LEU A 148 20.08 18.00 1.90
CA LEU A 148 21.48 18.34 1.68
C LEU A 148 21.97 19.43 2.65
N ALA A 149 21.13 20.40 3.02
CA ALA A 149 21.46 21.40 4.03
C ALA A 149 21.61 20.75 5.41
N GLU A 150 20.70 19.81 5.78
CA GLU A 150 20.78 19.02 7.01
C GLU A 150 22.05 18.17 7.06
N SER A 151 22.45 17.54 5.94
CA SER A 151 23.67 16.74 5.83
C SER A 151 24.91 17.54 6.23
N ARG A 152 25.05 18.80 5.79
CA ARG A 152 26.18 19.67 6.18
C ARG A 152 26.22 20.02 7.67
N LEU A 153 25.07 20.14 8.31
CA LEU A 153 24.96 20.36 9.76
C LEU A 153 25.21 19.07 10.56
N SER A 154 24.80 17.94 10.03
CA SER A 154 24.92 16.60 10.66
C SER A 154 26.37 16.16 10.79
N ASP A 155 27.25 16.47 9.83
CA ASP A 155 28.68 16.12 9.91
C ASP A 155 29.38 16.79 11.11
N ALA A 156 28.85 17.92 11.61
CA ALA A 156 29.34 18.61 12.79
C ALA A 156 28.80 18.02 14.13
N TYR A 157 27.69 17.25 14.10
CA TYR A 157 27.00 16.80 15.31
C TYR A 157 26.92 15.27 15.50
N ARG A 158 27.48 14.45 14.59
CA ARG A 158 27.42 12.97 14.72
C ARG A 158 28.60 12.38 15.44
N ILE A 159 28.56 12.41 16.77
CA ILE A 159 29.30 11.48 17.61
C ILE A 159 28.30 10.81 18.52
N THR A 160 27.73 9.65 18.10
CA THR A 160 27.00 8.73 18.96
C THR A 160 27.18 7.27 18.53
N ASP A 161 27.77 6.53 19.45
CA ASP A 161 27.90 5.09 19.71
C ASP A 161 28.16 4.09 18.58
N LYS A 162 27.25 3.81 17.65
CA LYS A 162 27.43 2.72 16.69
C LYS A 162 28.51 3.04 15.66
N GLN A 163 28.56 4.27 15.20
CA GLN A 163 29.55 4.68 14.19
C GLN A 163 30.94 4.90 14.78
N GLU A 164 31.02 5.32 16.05
CA GLU A 164 32.29 5.33 16.78
C GLU A 164 32.83 3.91 16.96
N ARG A 165 31.99 2.96 17.31
CA ARG A 165 32.35 1.55 17.40
C ARG A 165 32.92 1.00 16.09
N TYR A 166 32.17 1.14 14.98
CA TYR A 166 32.64 0.70 13.67
C TYR A 166 33.90 1.43 13.22
N ALA A 167 33.97 2.74 13.41
CA ALA A 167 35.16 3.51 13.05
C ALA A 167 36.37 3.10 13.88
N GLN A 168 36.20 2.83 15.19
CA GLN A 168 37.29 2.33 16.03
C GLN A 168 37.69 0.91 15.67
N VAL A 169 36.75 0.01 15.41
CA VAL A 169 37.04 -1.36 14.95
C VAL A 169 37.80 -1.34 13.62
N ASP A 170 37.39 -0.51 12.69
CA ASP A 170 38.06 -0.35 11.40
C ASP A 170 39.47 0.25 11.56
N VAL A 171 39.63 1.25 12.44
CA VAL A 171 40.95 1.83 12.74
C VAL A 171 41.86 0.77 13.37
N ILE A 172 41.39 0.04 14.37
CA ILE A 172 42.17 -1.01 15.04
C ILE A 172 42.59 -2.10 14.04
N LYS A 173 41.66 -2.57 13.19
CA LYS A 173 41.96 -3.55 12.14
C LYS A 173 43.01 -3.02 11.15
N SER A 174 42.80 -1.79 10.63
CA SER A 174 43.72 -1.18 9.67
C SER A 174 45.12 -0.99 10.27
N GLU A 175 45.22 -0.40 11.46
CA GLU A 175 46.51 -0.17 12.14
C GLU A 175 47.22 -1.48 12.43
N THR A 176 46.49 -2.52 12.89
CA THR A 176 47.07 -3.84 13.17
C THR A 176 47.59 -4.53 11.92
N ILE A 177 46.83 -4.47 10.81
CA ILE A 177 47.25 -5.03 9.52
C ILE A 177 48.47 -4.26 8.98
N GLU A 178 48.46 -2.91 9.03
CA GLU A 178 49.60 -2.07 8.60
C GLU A 178 50.87 -2.36 9.44
N GLN A 179 50.76 -2.51 10.77
CA GLN A 179 51.90 -2.85 11.62
C GLN A 179 52.46 -4.24 11.32
N LEU A 180 51.60 -5.24 11.18
CA LEU A 180 52.03 -6.63 10.92
C LEU A 180 52.68 -6.75 9.51
N ILE A 181 52.15 -6.08 8.51
CA ILE A 181 52.77 -6.05 7.16
C ILE A 181 54.08 -5.26 7.18
N ALA A 182 54.20 -4.21 8.02
CA ALA A 182 55.47 -3.46 8.16
C ALA A 182 56.57 -4.31 8.88
N GLU A 183 56.17 -5.25 9.74
CA GLU A 183 57.09 -6.21 10.41
C GLU A 183 57.45 -7.40 9.51
N ASP A 184 56.51 -7.86 8.68
CA ASP A 184 56.72 -8.96 7.72
C ASP A 184 55.94 -8.72 6.41
N GLU A 185 56.63 -8.28 5.39
CA GLU A 185 56.05 -8.01 4.06
C GLU A 185 55.50 -9.26 3.33
N THR A 186 55.71 -10.46 3.86
CA THR A 186 55.21 -11.71 3.28
C THR A 186 53.75 -12.02 3.70
N LEU A 187 53.16 -11.25 4.66
CA LEU A 187 51.83 -11.45 5.17
C LEU A 187 50.78 -10.88 4.21
N ASP A 188 49.71 -11.65 3.98
CA ASP A 188 48.57 -11.21 3.15
C ASP A 188 47.57 -10.44 3.98
N ALA A 189 47.20 -9.24 3.55
CA ALA A 189 46.24 -8.37 4.24
C ALA A 189 44.83 -8.97 4.38
N ASN A 190 44.39 -9.81 3.43
CA ASN A 190 43.08 -10.45 3.49
C ASN A 190 43.11 -11.60 4.54
N GLU A 191 44.18 -12.39 4.60
CA GLU A 191 44.36 -13.46 5.58
C GLU A 191 44.40 -12.89 7.02
N LEU A 192 45.10 -11.77 7.21
CA LEU A 192 45.10 -11.04 8.49
C LEU A 192 43.72 -10.50 8.84
N GLY A 193 42.96 -10.00 7.85
CA GLY A 193 41.58 -9.55 8.00
C GLY A 193 40.64 -10.66 8.47
N GLU A 194 40.78 -11.89 7.92
CA GLU A 194 40.00 -13.07 8.34
C GLU A 194 40.35 -13.52 9.76
N ILE A 195 41.64 -13.48 10.14
CA ILE A 195 42.10 -13.80 11.51
C ILE A 195 41.52 -12.80 12.51
N LEU A 196 41.61 -11.49 12.22
CA LEU A 196 41.03 -10.45 13.09
C LEU A 196 39.52 -10.57 13.23
N HIS A 197 38.84 -10.94 12.17
CA HIS A 197 37.38 -11.20 12.21
C HIS A 197 37.06 -12.44 13.06
N ALA A 198 37.87 -13.51 13.00
CA ALA A 198 37.70 -14.68 13.85
C ALA A 198 37.92 -14.35 15.34
N ILE A 199 38.90 -13.48 15.65
CA ILE A 199 39.15 -12.98 17.02
C ILE A 199 37.95 -12.17 17.51
N GLU A 200 37.45 -11.23 16.71
CA GLU A 200 36.23 -10.43 17.02
C GLU A 200 35.04 -11.34 17.33
N LYS A 201 34.80 -12.33 16.47
CA LYS A 201 33.76 -13.35 16.67
C LYS A 201 33.89 -14.06 18.01
N ASN A 202 35.10 -14.54 18.35
CA ASN A 202 35.34 -15.24 19.59
C ASN A 202 35.13 -14.35 20.83
N VAL A 203 35.57 -13.10 20.79
CA VAL A 203 35.38 -12.13 21.88
C VAL A 203 33.89 -11.90 22.14
N VAL A 204 33.10 -11.59 21.12
CA VAL A 204 31.67 -11.32 21.25
C VAL A 204 30.93 -12.55 21.76
N ARG A 205 31.19 -13.74 21.17
CA ARG A 205 30.54 -15.01 21.56
C ARG A 205 30.86 -15.40 23.01
N SER A 206 32.12 -15.28 23.42
CA SER A 206 32.54 -15.61 24.80
C SER A 206 31.85 -14.71 25.83
N ARG A 207 31.72 -13.42 25.56
CA ARG A 207 31.01 -12.48 26.44
C ARG A 207 29.54 -12.82 26.59
N VAL A 208 28.86 -13.12 25.48
CA VAL A 208 27.43 -13.53 25.46
C VAL A 208 27.25 -14.82 26.29
N LEU A 209 28.12 -15.83 26.12
CA LEU A 209 28.06 -17.09 26.86
C LEU A 209 28.38 -16.92 28.36
N ALA A 210 29.25 -15.97 28.71
CA ALA A 210 29.56 -15.61 30.10
C ALA A 210 28.42 -14.86 30.80
N GLY A 211 27.35 -14.47 30.07
CA GLY A 211 26.22 -13.71 30.60
C GLY A 211 26.50 -12.21 30.75
N GLU A 212 27.55 -11.70 30.07
CA GLU A 212 27.80 -10.26 29.99
C GLU A 212 26.72 -9.57 29.11
N PRO A 213 26.49 -8.26 29.30
CA PRO A 213 25.61 -7.50 28.42
C PRO A 213 26.00 -7.67 26.96
N ARG A 214 24.97 -7.66 26.09
CA ARG A 214 25.11 -7.75 24.64
C ARG A 214 25.88 -6.55 24.07
N ILE A 215 26.18 -6.56 22.80
CA ILE A 215 26.94 -5.51 22.09
C ILE A 215 26.37 -4.11 22.35
N ASP A 216 25.04 -3.99 22.46
CA ASP A 216 24.30 -2.76 22.72
C ASP A 216 23.89 -2.57 24.19
N GLY A 217 24.45 -3.37 25.10
CA GLY A 217 24.23 -3.30 26.55
C GLY A 217 22.93 -3.96 27.05
N ARG A 218 22.12 -4.58 26.18
CA ARG A 218 20.88 -5.27 26.57
C ARG A 218 21.15 -6.64 27.19
N GLU A 219 20.19 -7.10 27.99
CA GLU A 219 20.11 -8.51 28.45
C GLU A 219 19.64 -9.41 27.30
N LYS A 220 19.86 -10.72 27.40
CA LYS A 220 19.61 -11.73 26.37
C LYS A 220 18.16 -11.81 25.88
N ASP A 221 17.18 -11.52 26.72
CA ASP A 221 15.74 -11.57 26.42
C ASP A 221 15.09 -10.20 26.19
N MET A 222 15.90 -9.15 26.26
CA MET A 222 15.43 -7.77 26.12
C MET A 222 15.20 -7.38 24.66
N ILE A 223 14.08 -6.67 24.40
CA ILE A 223 13.74 -6.11 23.11
C ILE A 223 14.15 -4.63 23.08
N ARG A 224 14.61 -4.15 21.94
CA ARG A 224 14.89 -2.72 21.74
C ARG A 224 13.62 -1.89 21.92
N GLY A 225 13.78 -0.60 22.24
CA GLY A 225 12.66 0.33 22.38
C GLY A 225 11.81 0.38 21.10
N LEU A 226 10.51 0.53 21.29
CA LEU A 226 9.50 0.55 20.23
C LEU A 226 8.85 1.93 20.09
N ASP A 227 8.73 2.43 18.86
CA ASP A 227 7.83 3.54 18.49
C ASP A 227 6.90 3.05 17.38
N VAL A 228 5.60 3.23 17.56
CA VAL A 228 4.57 2.70 16.65
C VAL A 228 3.55 3.78 16.36
N ARG A 229 3.37 4.09 15.07
CA ARG A 229 2.45 5.12 14.59
C ARG A 229 1.61 4.60 13.44
N THR A 230 0.34 5.00 13.39
CA THR A 230 -0.60 4.69 12.29
C THR A 230 -1.12 5.96 11.65
N GLY A 231 -1.60 5.89 10.41
CA GLY A 231 -2.12 7.06 9.70
C GLY A 231 -1.04 8.11 9.39
N VAL A 232 0.21 7.68 9.17
CA VAL A 232 1.36 8.58 8.97
C VAL A 232 1.40 9.24 7.60
N LEU A 233 0.66 8.71 6.63
CA LEU A 233 0.59 9.25 5.27
C LEU A 233 -0.87 9.67 4.96
N PRO A 234 -1.11 10.92 4.54
CA PRO A 234 -2.45 11.51 4.54
C PRO A 234 -3.41 10.89 3.52
N ARG A 235 -2.93 10.41 2.36
CA ARG A 235 -3.80 9.94 1.26
C ARG A 235 -3.71 8.45 0.98
N THR A 236 -2.87 7.71 1.65
CA THR A 236 -2.83 6.25 1.54
C THR A 236 -4.07 5.63 2.19
N HIS A 237 -4.48 4.45 1.74
CA HIS A 237 -5.67 3.81 2.33
C HIS A 237 -5.42 3.37 3.78
N GLY A 238 -4.19 2.96 4.10
CA GLY A 238 -3.71 2.76 5.45
C GLY A 238 -2.19 2.84 5.48
N SER A 239 -1.63 3.33 6.57
CA SER A 239 -0.18 3.47 6.72
C SER A 239 0.25 3.32 8.17
N ALA A 240 1.46 2.78 8.36
CA ALA A 240 2.08 2.66 9.67
C ALA A 240 3.59 2.87 9.58
N LEU A 241 4.15 3.48 10.61
CA LEU A 241 5.57 3.52 10.86
C LEU A 241 5.85 2.66 12.10
N PHE A 242 6.60 1.60 11.90
CA PHE A 242 7.03 0.70 12.97
C PHE A 242 8.53 0.83 13.17
N THR A 243 8.93 1.24 14.35
CA THR A 243 10.35 1.40 14.74
C THR A 243 10.67 0.48 15.89
N ARG A 244 11.77 -0.26 15.79
CA ARG A 244 12.34 -1.10 16.84
C ARG A 244 13.84 -0.82 16.94
N GLY A 245 14.23 0.03 17.88
CA GLY A 245 15.60 0.54 17.95
C GLY A 245 16.03 1.19 16.65
N GLU A 246 17.04 0.63 16.01
CA GLU A 246 17.62 1.06 14.72
C GLU A 246 17.05 0.24 13.54
N THR A 247 15.84 -0.26 13.64
CA THR A 247 15.12 -0.94 12.55
C THR A 247 13.77 -0.31 12.38
N GLN A 248 13.48 0.21 11.20
CA GLN A 248 12.28 0.95 10.92
C GLN A 248 11.67 0.56 9.57
N ALA A 249 10.34 0.40 9.54
CA ALA A 249 9.57 0.09 8.35
C ALA A 249 8.39 1.07 8.22
N LEU A 250 8.33 1.80 7.11
CA LEU A 250 7.17 2.53 6.67
C LEU A 250 6.32 1.59 5.82
N VAL A 251 5.14 1.25 6.29
CA VAL A 251 4.29 0.25 5.63
C VAL A 251 2.96 0.87 5.21
N THR A 252 2.55 0.61 3.97
CA THR A 252 1.29 1.08 3.41
C THR A 252 0.42 -0.08 2.99
N ALA A 253 -0.90 0.08 3.13
CA ALA A 253 -1.90 -0.83 2.61
C ALA A 253 -2.77 -0.10 1.59
N THR A 254 -2.94 -0.71 0.40
CA THR A 254 -3.76 -0.18 -0.69
C THR A 254 -4.83 -1.20 -1.04
N LEU A 255 -6.08 -0.76 -1.12
CA LEU A 255 -7.23 -1.56 -1.52
C LEU A 255 -7.53 -1.29 -3.00
N GLY A 256 -7.62 -2.33 -3.79
CA GLY A 256 -7.97 -2.30 -5.20
C GLY A 256 -9.16 -3.20 -5.51
N THR A 257 -9.55 -3.27 -6.78
CA THR A 257 -10.61 -4.14 -7.29
C THR A 257 -10.08 -5.54 -7.64
N ALA A 258 -10.94 -6.47 -8.02
CA ALA A 258 -10.52 -7.80 -8.47
C ALA A 258 -9.62 -7.76 -9.72
N ARG A 259 -9.76 -6.72 -10.58
CA ARG A 259 -8.87 -6.52 -11.75
C ARG A 259 -7.42 -6.23 -11.38
N ASP A 260 -7.18 -5.73 -10.18
CA ASP A 260 -5.84 -5.42 -9.68
C ASP A 260 -5.11 -6.65 -9.13
N ALA A 261 -5.81 -7.79 -9.01
CA ALA A 261 -5.21 -9.05 -8.60
C ALA A 261 -4.13 -9.51 -9.58
N GLN A 262 -3.10 -10.15 -9.07
CA GLN A 262 -2.03 -10.71 -9.90
C GLN A 262 -2.43 -12.10 -10.41
N VAL A 263 -2.45 -12.27 -11.70
CA VAL A 263 -2.56 -13.62 -12.32
C VAL A 263 -1.17 -14.21 -12.39
N LEU A 264 -1.01 -15.38 -11.80
CA LEU A 264 0.25 -16.15 -11.78
C LEU A 264 0.07 -17.38 -12.69
N ASP A 265 0.86 -17.43 -13.75
CA ASP A 265 0.98 -18.61 -14.60
C ASP A 265 2.09 -19.50 -14.03
N GLU A 266 1.68 -20.52 -13.29
CA GLU A 266 2.58 -21.47 -12.61
C GLU A 266 2.57 -22.82 -13.32
N LEU A 267 3.56 -23.67 -13.06
CA LEU A 267 3.67 -25.00 -13.65
C LEU A 267 2.39 -25.87 -13.48
N MET A 268 1.67 -25.65 -12.37
CA MET A 268 0.44 -26.39 -12.04
C MET A 268 -0.84 -25.71 -12.55
N GLY A 269 -0.72 -24.63 -13.32
CA GLY A 269 -1.82 -23.85 -13.87
C GLY A 269 -1.88 -22.41 -13.36
N GLU A 270 -2.82 -21.65 -13.91
CA GLU A 270 -3.04 -20.27 -13.51
C GLU A 270 -3.71 -20.19 -12.13
N ARG A 271 -3.27 -19.25 -11.32
CA ARG A 271 -3.98 -18.83 -10.10
C ARG A 271 -3.96 -17.31 -9.94
N THR A 272 -4.98 -16.80 -9.30
CA THR A 272 -5.09 -15.38 -8.97
C THR A 272 -4.66 -15.14 -7.53
N ASP A 273 -3.83 -14.12 -7.32
CA ASP A 273 -3.36 -13.68 -6.02
C ASP A 273 -3.92 -12.28 -5.73
N SER A 274 -4.87 -12.19 -4.81
CA SER A 274 -5.53 -10.95 -4.38
C SER A 274 -4.88 -10.29 -3.16
N PHE A 275 -3.90 -10.95 -2.53
CA PHE A 275 -3.10 -10.38 -1.45
C PHE A 275 -1.64 -10.24 -1.87
N LEU A 276 -1.22 -9.02 -2.17
CA LEU A 276 0.12 -8.69 -2.66
C LEU A 276 0.94 -8.10 -1.52
N PHE A 277 2.19 -8.55 -1.37
CA PHE A 277 3.11 -8.01 -0.37
C PHE A 277 4.46 -7.72 -1.02
N HIS A 278 4.86 -6.46 -1.03
CA HIS A 278 6.12 -6.01 -1.59
C HIS A 278 6.99 -5.39 -0.48
N TYR A 279 8.25 -5.74 -0.53
CA TYR A 279 9.26 -5.30 0.43
C TYR A 279 10.38 -4.61 -0.36
N ASN A 280 10.75 -3.43 0.07
CA ASN A 280 11.80 -2.63 -0.53
C ASN A 280 12.89 -2.34 0.51
N PHE A 281 14.14 -2.53 0.11
CA PHE A 281 15.31 -2.34 0.96
C PHE A 281 16.31 -1.41 0.25
N PRO A 282 16.08 -0.11 0.28
CA PRO A 282 16.97 0.86 -0.35
C PRO A 282 18.31 0.98 0.41
N PRO A 283 19.40 1.35 -0.26
CA PRO A 283 20.74 1.39 0.34
C PRO A 283 20.83 2.30 1.56
N TYR A 284 20.12 3.42 1.57
CA TYR A 284 20.12 4.36 2.70
C TYR A 284 19.66 3.72 4.01
N SER A 285 18.90 2.63 3.96
CA SER A 285 18.40 1.94 5.17
C SER A 285 19.52 1.37 6.05
N VAL A 286 20.70 1.21 5.51
CA VAL A 286 21.94 0.82 6.21
C VAL A 286 23.03 1.88 6.14
N GLY A 287 22.68 3.10 5.66
CA GLY A 287 23.66 4.20 5.54
C GLY A 287 24.63 4.04 4.38
N GLU A 288 24.26 3.30 3.33
CA GLU A 288 25.10 3.04 2.17
C GLU A 288 24.54 3.70 0.90
N THR A 289 25.44 3.91 -0.08
CA THR A 289 25.08 4.19 -1.47
C THR A 289 24.96 2.89 -2.24
N GLY A 290 24.11 2.85 -3.26
CA GLY A 290 23.94 1.64 -4.05
C GLY A 290 22.95 1.76 -5.19
N MET A 291 22.90 0.74 -6.05
CA MET A 291 21.98 0.71 -7.17
C MET A 291 20.54 0.60 -6.71
N VAL A 292 19.72 1.54 -7.17
CA VAL A 292 18.25 1.56 -6.97
C VAL A 292 17.59 1.05 -8.26
N GLY A 293 16.73 0.04 -8.13
CA GLY A 293 16.08 -0.57 -9.30
C GLY A 293 15.17 -1.74 -8.95
N SER A 294 15.20 -2.79 -9.77
CA SER A 294 14.38 -3.99 -9.55
C SER A 294 14.77 -4.71 -8.25
N PRO A 295 13.79 -5.31 -7.54
CA PRO A 295 14.03 -5.99 -6.27
C PRO A 295 15.00 -7.16 -6.42
N LYS A 296 15.92 -7.25 -5.47
CA LYS A 296 16.88 -8.34 -5.38
C LYS A 296 16.24 -9.59 -4.76
N ARG A 297 16.90 -10.75 -4.85
CA ARG A 297 16.41 -12.03 -4.28
C ARG A 297 16.07 -11.92 -2.79
N ARG A 298 16.88 -11.18 -2.01
CA ARG A 298 16.66 -10.95 -0.58
C ARG A 298 15.34 -10.21 -0.33
N GLU A 299 15.06 -9.17 -1.09
CA GLU A 299 13.82 -8.39 -0.96
C GLU A 299 12.59 -9.24 -1.28
N ILE A 300 12.65 -10.06 -2.33
CA ILE A 300 11.57 -10.99 -2.68
C ILE A 300 11.34 -12.01 -1.55
N GLY A 301 12.41 -12.59 -1.02
CA GLY A 301 12.35 -13.56 0.10
C GLY A 301 11.77 -12.95 1.37
N HIS A 302 12.22 -11.75 1.76
CA HIS A 302 11.71 -11.04 2.94
C HIS A 302 10.24 -10.63 2.78
N GLY A 303 9.85 -10.13 1.60
CA GLY A 303 8.46 -9.84 1.30
C GLY A 303 7.56 -11.08 1.39
N ARG A 304 8.05 -12.23 0.89
CA ARG A 304 7.31 -13.49 0.96
C ARG A 304 7.16 -14.04 2.37
N LEU A 305 8.20 -13.88 3.20
CA LEU A 305 8.13 -14.23 4.63
C LEU A 305 7.13 -13.35 5.36
N ALA A 306 7.19 -12.02 5.16
CA ALA A 306 6.27 -11.09 5.79
C ALA A 306 4.82 -11.33 5.34
N LYS A 307 4.59 -11.60 4.05
CA LYS A 307 3.29 -12.02 3.51
C LYS A 307 2.73 -13.23 4.26
N ARG A 308 3.52 -14.30 4.42
CA ARG A 308 3.11 -15.50 5.17
C ARG A 308 2.74 -15.17 6.61
N GLY A 309 3.47 -14.24 7.23
CA GLY A 309 3.23 -13.81 8.61
C GLY A 309 1.82 -13.28 8.82
N VAL A 310 1.32 -12.47 7.90
CA VAL A 310 -0.02 -11.84 8.00
C VAL A 310 -1.13 -12.59 7.26
N LEU A 311 -0.80 -13.46 6.30
CA LEU A 311 -1.79 -14.18 5.50
C LEU A 311 -2.80 -14.99 6.33
N ALA A 312 -2.34 -15.59 7.44
CA ALA A 312 -3.19 -16.41 8.32
C ALA A 312 -4.33 -15.61 8.98
N VAL A 313 -4.13 -14.31 9.13
CA VAL A 313 -5.12 -13.42 9.77
C VAL A 313 -5.92 -12.58 8.78
N MET A 314 -5.64 -12.68 7.48
CA MET A 314 -6.42 -12.00 6.46
C MET A 314 -7.89 -12.41 6.52
N PRO A 315 -8.82 -11.51 6.17
CA PRO A 315 -10.22 -11.86 6.08
C PRO A 315 -10.48 -12.90 5.00
N ASP A 316 -11.67 -13.49 5.03
CA ASP A 316 -12.20 -14.25 3.92
C ASP A 316 -12.41 -13.30 2.72
N MET A 317 -11.69 -13.53 1.63
CA MET A 317 -11.71 -12.64 0.46
C MET A 317 -13.05 -12.67 -0.27
N ASP A 318 -13.88 -13.70 -0.07
CA ASP A 318 -15.25 -13.73 -0.60
C ASP A 318 -16.15 -12.71 0.12
N LYS A 319 -15.87 -12.45 1.41
CA LYS A 319 -16.60 -11.47 2.23
C LYS A 319 -15.97 -10.07 2.18
N PHE A 320 -14.70 -10.00 1.81
CA PHE A 320 -13.95 -8.75 1.65
C PHE A 320 -13.34 -8.72 0.23
N PRO A 321 -14.13 -8.37 -0.80
CA PRO A 321 -13.79 -8.58 -2.22
C PRO A 321 -12.81 -7.54 -2.77
N TYR A 322 -11.75 -7.25 -2.01
CA TYR A 322 -10.69 -6.33 -2.42
C TYR A 322 -9.41 -7.08 -2.78
N THR A 323 -8.72 -6.58 -3.77
CA THR A 323 -7.28 -6.86 -3.88
C THR A 323 -6.55 -5.96 -2.90
N VAL A 324 -5.76 -6.57 -2.02
CA VAL A 324 -5.00 -5.86 -0.99
C VAL A 324 -3.53 -5.88 -1.36
N ARG A 325 -2.92 -4.70 -1.52
CA ARG A 325 -1.47 -4.58 -1.72
C ARG A 325 -0.84 -3.93 -0.50
N VAL A 326 0.08 -4.63 0.14
CA VAL A 326 0.95 -4.09 1.20
C VAL A 326 2.33 -3.81 0.60
N VAL A 327 2.87 -2.62 0.89
CA VAL A 327 4.24 -2.25 0.55
C VAL A 327 4.96 -1.86 1.82
N SER A 328 6.10 -2.48 2.08
CA SER A 328 6.99 -2.16 3.19
C SER A 328 8.26 -1.51 2.67
N GLU A 329 8.42 -0.23 2.94
CA GLU A 329 9.64 0.54 2.68
C GLU A 329 10.52 0.50 3.93
N ILE A 330 11.67 -0.14 3.85
CA ILE A 330 12.61 -0.19 4.97
C ILE A 330 13.40 1.10 4.99
N THR A 331 13.23 1.88 6.05
CA THR A 331 13.90 3.18 6.22
C THR A 331 15.14 3.09 7.09
N GLU A 332 15.20 2.08 8.00
CA GLU A 332 16.40 1.75 8.78
C GLU A 332 16.50 0.24 8.99
N SER A 333 17.71 -0.30 9.04
CA SER A 333 17.93 -1.72 9.28
C SER A 333 19.18 -2.00 10.13
N ASN A 334 18.94 -2.59 11.30
CA ASN A 334 19.93 -3.23 12.13
C ASN A 334 19.32 -4.46 12.82
N GLY A 335 19.17 -5.55 12.05
CA GLY A 335 18.54 -6.79 12.49
C GLY A 335 17.04 -6.86 12.17
N SER A 336 16.68 -7.90 11.44
CA SER A 336 15.31 -8.36 11.07
C SER A 336 14.29 -7.29 10.68
N SER A 337 14.56 -6.59 9.59
CA SER A 337 13.61 -5.69 8.93
C SER A 337 12.35 -6.41 8.41
N SER A 338 12.44 -7.70 8.04
CA SER A 338 11.26 -8.48 7.64
C SER A 338 10.25 -8.66 8.78
N MET A 339 10.70 -8.78 10.02
CA MET A 339 9.80 -8.86 11.18
C MET A 339 9.21 -7.49 11.55
N ALA A 340 9.93 -6.40 11.33
CA ALA A 340 9.39 -5.05 11.39
C ALA A 340 8.29 -4.87 10.33
N SER A 341 8.49 -5.39 9.11
CA SER A 341 7.49 -5.38 8.05
C SER A 341 6.21 -6.14 8.41
N VAL A 342 6.31 -7.26 9.13
CA VAL A 342 5.14 -8.01 9.65
C VAL A 342 4.33 -7.13 10.60
N CYS A 343 5.00 -6.48 11.57
CA CYS A 343 4.35 -5.61 12.55
C CYS A 343 3.69 -4.41 11.84
N GLY A 344 4.44 -3.72 10.98
CA GLY A 344 3.95 -2.57 10.22
C GLY A 344 2.79 -2.92 9.29
N ALA A 345 2.83 -4.11 8.65
CA ALA A 345 1.75 -4.58 7.79
C ALA A 345 0.46 -4.85 8.56
N SER A 346 0.57 -5.48 9.74
CA SER A 346 -0.58 -5.69 10.62
C SER A 346 -1.24 -4.36 11.01
N LEU A 347 -0.44 -3.36 11.33
CA LEU A 347 -0.90 -2.01 11.68
C LEU A 347 -1.53 -1.29 10.48
N ALA A 348 -0.85 -1.29 9.32
CA ALA A 348 -1.33 -0.62 8.11
C ALA A 348 -2.64 -1.24 7.58
N LEU A 349 -2.80 -2.56 7.69
CA LEU A 349 -4.04 -3.25 7.35
C LEU A 349 -5.20 -2.83 8.28
N MET A 350 -4.95 -2.75 9.59
CA MET A 350 -5.95 -2.27 10.55
C MET A 350 -6.29 -0.79 10.31
N ASP A 351 -5.30 0.03 9.99
CA ASP A 351 -5.48 1.45 9.65
C ASP A 351 -6.30 1.65 8.36
N ALA A 352 -6.13 0.75 7.37
CA ALA A 352 -6.93 0.73 6.15
C ALA A 352 -8.38 0.26 6.33
N GLY A 353 -8.76 -0.22 7.51
CA GLY A 353 -10.06 -0.81 7.77
C GLY A 353 -10.21 -2.25 7.24
N VAL A 354 -9.10 -2.94 6.93
CA VAL A 354 -9.15 -4.35 6.56
C VAL A 354 -9.49 -5.19 7.79
N PRO A 355 -10.57 -5.98 7.78
CA PRO A 355 -11.03 -6.72 8.97
C PRO A 355 -10.18 -7.98 9.22
N ILE A 356 -8.89 -7.79 9.53
CA ILE A 356 -8.01 -8.89 9.91
C ILE A 356 -8.49 -9.55 11.20
N LYS A 357 -8.34 -10.86 11.29
CA LYS A 357 -8.84 -11.68 12.42
C LYS A 357 -8.13 -11.39 13.74
N ALA A 358 -6.85 -11.00 13.67
CA ALA A 358 -6.02 -10.66 14.83
C ALA A 358 -4.80 -9.84 14.40
N ALA A 359 -4.25 -9.02 15.30
CA ALA A 359 -2.96 -8.38 15.10
C ALA A 359 -1.83 -9.42 15.12
N VAL A 360 -0.81 -9.21 14.31
CA VAL A 360 0.38 -10.07 14.19
C VAL A 360 1.64 -9.27 14.47
N ALA A 361 2.49 -9.80 15.34
CA ALA A 361 3.84 -9.29 15.56
C ALA A 361 4.90 -10.29 15.12
N GLY A 362 6.08 -9.78 14.76
CA GLY A 362 7.23 -10.56 14.36
C GLY A 362 8.47 -10.22 15.18
N ILE A 363 9.29 -11.23 15.47
CA ILE A 363 10.56 -11.10 16.19
C ILE A 363 11.62 -12.02 15.58
N ALA A 364 12.89 -11.60 15.65
CA ALA A 364 14.03 -12.44 15.31
C ALA A 364 14.78 -12.86 16.58
N MET A 365 15.09 -14.14 16.66
CA MET A 365 15.82 -14.78 17.72
C MET A 365 17.18 -15.21 17.19
N GLY A 366 18.20 -15.18 18.02
CA GLY A 366 19.52 -15.70 17.71
C GLY A 366 19.95 -16.81 18.67
N LEU A 367 21.01 -17.51 18.30
CA LEU A 367 21.64 -18.52 19.11
C LEU A 367 23.15 -18.33 19.07
N VAL A 368 23.77 -18.41 20.24
CA VAL A 368 25.22 -18.61 20.39
C VAL A 368 25.43 -19.92 21.13
N LYS A 369 26.17 -20.87 20.53
CA LYS A 369 26.37 -22.21 21.08
C LYS A 369 27.84 -22.61 20.96
N GLU A 370 28.45 -23.03 22.09
CA GLU A 370 29.78 -23.60 22.12
C GLU A 370 29.75 -24.91 22.96
N GLY A 371 29.96 -26.04 22.30
CA GLY A 371 29.78 -27.34 22.89
C GLY A 371 28.36 -27.55 23.41
N ASP A 372 28.19 -27.82 24.71
CA ASP A 372 26.89 -27.98 25.36
C ASP A 372 26.30 -26.66 25.90
N ASN A 373 27.12 -25.60 25.98
CA ASN A 373 26.67 -24.28 26.44
C ASN A 373 25.98 -23.51 25.31
N TYR A 374 24.85 -22.90 25.62
CA TYR A 374 24.16 -22.08 24.64
C TYR A 374 23.37 -20.91 25.28
N VAL A 375 23.20 -19.86 24.53
CA VAL A 375 22.37 -18.71 24.88
C VAL A 375 21.47 -18.36 23.70
N VAL A 376 20.18 -18.21 23.98
CA VAL A 376 19.19 -17.71 23.01
C VAL A 376 19.02 -16.21 23.24
N LEU A 377 19.09 -15.42 22.14
CA LEU A 377 18.94 -13.97 22.14
C LEU A 377 17.64 -13.56 21.51
N SER A 378 16.91 -12.63 22.15
CA SER A 378 15.72 -11.98 21.56
C SER A 378 16.10 -10.71 20.83
N ASP A 379 15.43 -10.43 19.71
CA ASP A 379 15.60 -9.20 18.94
C ASP A 379 17.07 -8.94 18.59
N ILE A 380 17.65 -9.84 17.80
CA ILE A 380 19.05 -9.77 17.42
C ILE A 380 19.35 -8.57 16.49
N LEU A 381 20.54 -8.02 16.67
CA LEU A 381 21.16 -7.06 15.79
C LEU A 381 21.73 -7.74 14.53
N GLY A 382 22.09 -6.97 13.52
CA GLY A 382 22.77 -7.50 12.33
C GLY A 382 24.09 -8.19 12.64
N ASP A 383 24.89 -7.65 13.57
CA ASP A 383 26.15 -8.23 14.02
C ASP A 383 25.92 -9.57 14.74
N GLU A 384 24.89 -9.65 15.58
CA GLU A 384 24.54 -10.87 16.30
C GLU A 384 23.96 -11.97 15.39
N ASP A 385 23.28 -11.57 14.29
CA ASP A 385 22.94 -12.50 13.20
C ASP A 385 24.21 -13.02 12.53
N HIS A 386 25.14 -12.13 12.17
CA HIS A 386 26.37 -12.51 11.46
C HIS A 386 27.30 -13.41 12.30
N LEU A 387 27.48 -13.09 13.58
CA LEU A 387 28.38 -13.80 14.51
C LEU A 387 27.71 -15.00 15.18
N GLY A 388 26.38 -15.12 15.15
CA GLY A 388 25.60 -16.18 15.78
C GLY A 388 25.52 -17.46 14.94
N ASP A 389 24.90 -18.49 15.52
CA ASP A 389 24.77 -19.84 14.97
C ASP A 389 23.37 -20.11 14.37
N MET A 390 22.39 -19.29 14.70
CA MET A 390 21.00 -19.38 14.22
C MET A 390 20.39 -18.00 14.13
N ASP A 391 19.69 -17.76 13.03
CA ASP A 391 18.68 -16.68 12.84
C ASP A 391 17.29 -17.33 12.75
N PHE A 392 16.44 -17.03 13.71
CA PHE A 392 15.14 -17.67 13.87
C PHE A 392 14.03 -16.62 13.95
N LYS A 393 13.30 -16.46 12.85
CA LYS A 393 12.24 -15.48 12.72
C LYS A 393 10.89 -16.10 13.03
N VAL A 394 10.14 -15.49 13.94
CA VAL A 394 8.83 -15.98 14.40
C VAL A 394 7.80 -14.85 14.29
N ALA A 395 6.76 -15.07 13.49
CA ALA A 395 5.61 -14.17 13.40
C ALA A 395 4.36 -14.87 13.94
N GLY A 396 3.44 -14.11 14.54
CA GLY A 396 2.18 -14.68 15.01
C GLY A 396 1.33 -13.70 15.83
N SER A 397 0.09 -14.11 16.07
CA SER A 397 -0.88 -13.42 16.93
C SER A 397 -0.65 -13.78 18.42
N ARG A 398 -1.59 -13.36 19.27
CA ARG A 398 -1.63 -13.80 20.68
C ARG A 398 -1.88 -15.31 20.80
N ASP A 399 -2.65 -15.89 19.86
CA ASP A 399 -3.12 -17.27 19.93
C ASP A 399 -2.13 -18.28 19.38
N GLY A 400 -1.28 -17.86 18.41
CA GLY A 400 -0.35 -18.80 17.78
C GLY A 400 0.65 -18.17 16.82
N ILE A 401 1.49 -19.05 16.26
CA ILE A 401 2.50 -18.72 15.26
C ILE A 401 1.86 -18.81 13.86
N SER A 402 2.00 -17.77 13.07
CA SER A 402 1.52 -17.71 11.68
C SER A 402 2.61 -17.99 10.65
N ALA A 403 3.87 -17.62 10.95
CA ALA A 403 5.02 -17.95 10.12
C ALA A 403 6.28 -18.14 10.95
N LEU A 404 7.14 -19.01 10.43
CA LEU A 404 8.43 -19.34 11.02
C LEU A 404 9.44 -19.50 9.89
N GLN A 405 10.63 -18.93 10.08
CA GLN A 405 11.80 -19.16 9.24
C GLN A 405 13.01 -19.31 10.14
N MET A 406 13.81 -20.31 9.87
CA MET A 406 15.05 -20.59 10.59
C MET A 406 16.18 -20.74 9.59
N ASP A 407 17.28 -20.09 9.89
CA ASP A 407 18.57 -20.27 9.21
C ASP A 407 19.59 -20.71 10.24
N ILE A 408 20.21 -21.87 10.03
CA ILE A 408 21.14 -22.51 10.95
C ILE A 408 22.50 -22.57 10.28
N LYS A 409 23.54 -22.10 10.98
CA LYS A 409 24.93 -22.06 10.52
C LYS A 409 25.80 -23.19 11.15
N ILE A 410 25.17 -24.06 11.94
CA ILE A 410 25.77 -25.23 12.60
C ILE A 410 25.02 -26.50 12.17
N GLU A 411 25.57 -27.69 12.46
CA GLU A 411 25.02 -28.98 12.03
C GLU A 411 23.58 -29.23 12.47
N GLY A 412 23.14 -28.61 13.58
CA GLY A 412 21.77 -28.72 14.05
C GLY A 412 21.53 -28.11 15.41
N ILE A 413 20.27 -28.03 15.80
CA ILE A 413 19.83 -27.59 17.12
C ILE A 413 18.99 -28.68 17.78
N THR A 414 19.03 -28.75 19.11
CA THR A 414 18.26 -29.73 19.88
C THR A 414 16.81 -29.25 20.06
N LYS A 415 15.91 -30.17 20.41
CA LYS A 415 14.51 -29.86 20.74
C LYS A 415 14.42 -28.88 21.92
N GLU A 416 15.33 -29.00 22.91
CA GLU A 416 15.41 -28.16 24.09
C GLU A 416 15.73 -26.71 23.70
N ILE A 417 16.73 -26.51 22.83
CA ILE A 417 17.08 -25.17 22.28
C ILE A 417 15.89 -24.56 21.56
N MET A 418 15.22 -25.34 20.71
CA MET A 418 14.00 -24.88 19.99
C MET A 418 12.90 -24.50 20.97
N GLN A 419 12.67 -25.29 22.03
CA GLN A 419 11.63 -25.00 23.02
C GLN A 419 11.94 -23.69 23.77
N VAL A 420 13.18 -23.44 24.12
CA VAL A 420 13.62 -22.19 24.77
C VAL A 420 13.41 -21.01 23.81
N ALA A 421 13.86 -21.14 22.57
CA ALA A 421 13.74 -20.09 21.56
C ALA A 421 12.27 -19.74 21.27
N LEU A 422 11.37 -20.71 21.14
CA LEU A 422 9.95 -20.50 20.93
C LEU A 422 9.26 -19.84 22.13
N ASN A 423 9.60 -20.26 23.35
CA ASN A 423 9.04 -19.66 24.57
C ASN A 423 9.48 -18.19 24.72
N GLN A 424 10.77 -17.92 24.47
CA GLN A 424 11.31 -16.56 24.53
C GLN A 424 10.72 -15.68 23.43
N ALA A 425 10.58 -16.21 22.19
CA ALA A 425 9.91 -15.53 21.08
C ALA A 425 8.44 -15.23 21.38
N LYS A 426 7.74 -16.12 22.12
CA LYS A 426 6.35 -15.86 22.54
C LYS A 426 6.28 -14.65 23.46
N GLY A 427 7.14 -14.57 24.48
CA GLY A 427 7.21 -13.42 25.39
C GLY A 427 7.48 -12.12 24.64
N ALA A 428 8.46 -12.14 23.73
CA ALA A 428 8.82 -11.01 22.88
C ALA A 428 7.65 -10.55 21.97
N ARG A 429 6.97 -11.46 21.28
CA ARG A 429 5.82 -11.13 20.42
C ARG A 429 4.66 -10.54 21.22
N LEU A 430 4.34 -11.10 22.39
CA LEU A 430 3.27 -10.59 23.23
C LEU A 430 3.56 -9.17 23.74
N HIS A 431 4.82 -8.85 24.03
CA HIS A 431 5.24 -7.49 24.38
C HIS A 431 5.04 -6.53 23.18
N ILE A 432 5.52 -6.89 21.99
CA ILE A 432 5.36 -6.08 20.78
C ILE A 432 3.87 -5.85 20.49
N LEU A 433 3.04 -6.89 20.54
CA LEU A 433 1.58 -6.78 20.37
C LEU A 433 0.95 -5.80 21.36
N GLY A 434 1.40 -5.82 22.64
CA GLY A 434 0.93 -4.89 23.66
C GLY A 434 1.25 -3.42 23.35
N VAL A 435 2.41 -3.15 22.72
CA VAL A 435 2.75 -1.79 22.27
C VAL A 435 1.96 -1.41 21.01
N MET A 436 1.80 -2.33 20.05
CA MET A 436 1.00 -2.11 18.85
C MET A 436 -0.46 -1.77 19.19
N GLU A 437 -1.05 -2.42 20.20
CA GLU A 437 -2.41 -2.17 20.66
C GLU A 437 -2.62 -0.75 21.22
N GLN A 438 -1.57 -0.10 21.70
CA GLN A 438 -1.66 1.29 22.15
C GLN A 438 -1.81 2.26 20.99
N ALA A 439 -1.30 1.92 19.82
CA ALA A 439 -1.44 2.72 18.60
C ALA A 439 -2.77 2.43 17.88
N ILE A 440 -3.11 1.16 17.74
CA ILE A 440 -4.38 0.70 17.17
C ILE A 440 -4.72 -0.70 17.71
N ASN A 441 -5.87 -0.85 18.34
CA ASN A 441 -6.29 -2.08 19.02
C ASN A 441 -7.26 -2.95 18.21
N ALA A 442 -7.86 -2.38 17.17
CA ALA A 442 -8.78 -3.07 16.26
C ALA A 442 -8.73 -2.41 14.88
N PRO A 443 -9.10 -3.13 13.80
CA PRO A 443 -9.31 -2.50 12.50
C PRO A 443 -10.28 -1.32 12.60
N ARG A 444 -10.04 -0.26 11.83
CA ARG A 444 -10.98 0.87 11.74
C ARG A 444 -12.37 0.35 11.31
N GLY A 445 -13.42 0.96 11.82
CA GLY A 445 -14.81 0.54 11.58
C GLY A 445 -15.27 0.72 10.13
N ASP A 446 -14.56 1.50 9.33
CA ASP A 446 -14.80 1.70 7.90
C ASP A 446 -13.46 1.75 7.15
N ILE A 447 -13.49 1.43 5.86
CA ILE A 447 -12.32 1.60 4.98
C ILE A 447 -12.04 3.09 4.77
N SER A 448 -10.79 3.40 4.39
CA SER A 448 -10.36 4.77 4.08
C SER A 448 -11.29 5.44 3.05
N GLU A 449 -11.55 6.73 3.22
CA GLU A 449 -12.33 7.53 2.26
C GLU A 449 -11.69 7.59 0.86
N PHE A 450 -10.37 7.39 0.77
CA PHE A 450 -9.63 7.34 -0.49
C PHE A 450 -9.68 5.97 -1.17
N ALA A 451 -10.14 4.93 -0.46
CA ALA A 451 -10.26 3.59 -1.02
C ALA A 451 -11.56 3.46 -1.86
N PRO A 452 -11.52 2.71 -2.98
CA PRO A 452 -12.72 2.46 -3.76
C PRO A 452 -13.72 1.64 -2.95
N ARG A 453 -14.95 2.13 -2.80
CA ARG A 453 -16.05 1.37 -2.19
C ARG A 453 -16.66 0.44 -3.23
N ILE A 454 -16.81 -0.82 -2.90
CA ILE A 454 -17.40 -1.84 -3.78
C ILE A 454 -18.87 -2.02 -3.40
N HIS A 455 -19.75 -1.68 -4.35
CA HIS A 455 -21.19 -1.93 -4.26
C HIS A 455 -21.52 -3.18 -5.10
N THR A 456 -22.22 -4.12 -4.49
CA THR A 456 -22.60 -5.35 -5.16
C THR A 456 -24.11 -5.33 -5.41
N ILE A 457 -24.52 -5.52 -6.66
CA ILE A 457 -25.92 -5.71 -7.06
C ILE A 457 -26.05 -7.03 -7.82
N LYS A 458 -27.27 -7.56 -7.89
CA LYS A 458 -27.56 -8.79 -8.62
C LYS A 458 -28.48 -8.47 -9.79
N ILE A 459 -28.10 -8.90 -10.98
CA ILE A 459 -28.93 -8.82 -12.19
C ILE A 459 -29.27 -10.22 -12.67
N SER A 460 -30.30 -10.36 -13.50
CA SER A 460 -30.62 -11.63 -14.15
C SER A 460 -29.52 -12.01 -15.14
N THR A 461 -29.15 -13.29 -15.21
CA THR A 461 -28.04 -13.78 -16.08
C THR A 461 -28.30 -13.56 -17.57
N ASP A 462 -29.58 -13.55 -17.99
CA ASP A 462 -29.97 -13.22 -19.37
C ASP A 462 -29.72 -11.73 -19.72
N LYS A 463 -29.64 -10.83 -18.72
CA LYS A 463 -29.36 -9.41 -18.86
C LYS A 463 -27.86 -9.05 -18.91
N ILE A 464 -26.99 -9.98 -18.58
CA ILE A 464 -25.53 -9.77 -18.63
C ILE A 464 -25.12 -9.23 -20.01
N LYS A 465 -25.69 -9.81 -21.08
CA LYS A 465 -25.40 -9.40 -22.46
C LYS A 465 -25.79 -7.95 -22.76
N ASP A 466 -26.89 -7.48 -22.16
CA ASP A 466 -27.40 -6.13 -22.35
C ASP A 466 -26.46 -5.10 -21.66
N VAL A 467 -25.96 -5.42 -20.47
CA VAL A 467 -25.03 -4.57 -19.72
C VAL A 467 -23.62 -4.58 -20.33
N ILE A 468 -23.15 -5.72 -20.83
CA ILE A 468 -21.86 -5.80 -21.52
C ILE A 468 -21.92 -5.10 -22.87
N GLY A 469 -22.98 -5.33 -23.63
CA GLY A 469 -23.15 -4.84 -25.00
C GLY A 469 -22.24 -5.55 -26.01
N LYS A 470 -22.48 -5.31 -27.31
CA LYS A 470 -21.70 -5.91 -28.40
C LYS A 470 -20.22 -5.54 -28.30
N GLY A 471 -19.35 -6.55 -28.07
CA GLY A 471 -17.91 -6.36 -27.90
C GLY A 471 -17.54 -5.48 -26.70
N GLY A 472 -18.38 -5.43 -25.67
CA GLY A 472 -18.14 -4.64 -24.45
C GLY A 472 -18.41 -3.14 -24.58
N SER A 473 -19.17 -2.70 -25.60
CA SER A 473 -19.41 -1.28 -25.87
C SER A 473 -20.20 -0.58 -24.76
N VAL A 474 -21.22 -1.22 -24.20
CA VAL A 474 -22.08 -0.63 -23.17
C VAL A 474 -21.34 -0.48 -21.86
N ILE A 475 -20.68 -1.55 -21.40
CA ILE A 475 -19.92 -1.49 -20.14
C ILE A 475 -18.75 -0.50 -20.19
N ARG A 476 -18.08 -0.36 -21.36
CA ARG A 476 -17.03 0.67 -21.51
C ARG A 476 -17.60 2.08 -21.45
N ALA A 477 -18.71 2.33 -22.14
CA ALA A 477 -19.39 3.62 -22.09
C ALA A 477 -19.86 3.97 -20.67
N LEU A 478 -20.44 2.99 -19.95
CA LEU A 478 -20.83 3.16 -18.55
C LEU A 478 -19.64 3.49 -17.65
N THR A 479 -18.52 2.77 -17.80
CA THR A 479 -17.30 3.02 -17.03
C THR A 479 -16.74 4.42 -17.31
N GLU A 480 -16.74 4.86 -18.56
CA GLU A 480 -16.27 6.20 -18.96
C GLU A 480 -17.20 7.30 -18.46
N GLU A 481 -18.53 7.13 -18.62
CA GLU A 481 -19.57 8.09 -18.20
C GLU A 481 -19.57 8.30 -16.67
N THR A 482 -19.45 7.21 -15.92
CA THR A 482 -19.57 7.24 -14.46
C THR A 482 -18.23 7.40 -13.74
N GLY A 483 -17.10 7.10 -14.41
CA GLY A 483 -15.77 7.06 -13.80
C GLY A 483 -15.64 5.97 -12.73
N THR A 484 -16.44 4.89 -12.83
CA THR A 484 -16.42 3.74 -11.91
C THR A 484 -15.80 2.52 -12.57
N THR A 485 -15.34 1.55 -11.77
CA THR A 485 -14.96 0.23 -12.29
C THR A 485 -16.13 -0.73 -12.12
N ILE A 486 -16.57 -1.36 -13.22
CA ILE A 486 -17.71 -2.29 -13.23
C ILE A 486 -17.22 -3.67 -13.62
N GLU A 487 -17.51 -4.67 -12.81
CA GLU A 487 -17.20 -6.10 -13.04
C GLU A 487 -18.50 -6.89 -12.98
N ILE A 488 -18.64 -7.86 -13.88
CA ILE A 488 -19.83 -8.71 -13.98
C ILE A 488 -19.37 -10.16 -13.96
N GLU A 489 -19.92 -10.93 -13.03
CA GLU A 489 -19.69 -12.36 -12.90
C GLU A 489 -20.76 -13.15 -13.67
N ASP A 490 -20.44 -14.37 -14.06
CA ASP A 490 -21.32 -15.22 -14.88
C ASP A 490 -22.65 -15.57 -14.17
N ASP A 491 -22.69 -15.46 -12.85
CA ASP A 491 -23.90 -15.69 -12.04
C ASP A 491 -24.82 -14.46 -11.97
N GLY A 492 -24.47 -13.35 -12.62
CA GLY A 492 -25.20 -12.08 -12.63
C GLY A 492 -24.84 -11.14 -11.47
N THR A 493 -23.81 -11.43 -10.69
CA THR A 493 -23.28 -10.51 -9.69
C THR A 493 -22.53 -9.38 -10.38
N VAL A 494 -22.91 -8.12 -10.10
CA VAL A 494 -22.25 -6.92 -10.62
C VAL A 494 -21.59 -6.18 -9.46
N LYS A 495 -20.27 -6.02 -9.53
CA LYS A 495 -19.46 -5.27 -8.57
C LYS A 495 -19.10 -3.91 -9.17
N ILE A 496 -19.44 -2.85 -8.47
CA ILE A 496 -19.23 -1.46 -8.89
C ILE A 496 -18.31 -0.82 -7.87
N ALA A 497 -17.08 -0.53 -8.26
CA ALA A 497 -16.09 0.11 -7.41
C ALA A 497 -15.95 1.60 -7.76
N ALA A 498 -16.07 2.47 -6.78
CA ALA A 498 -15.93 3.91 -6.89
C ALA A 498 -15.40 4.52 -5.60
N THR A 499 -14.57 5.56 -5.71
CA THR A 499 -14.18 6.42 -4.59
C THR A 499 -15.25 7.44 -4.22
N ASP A 500 -16.13 7.76 -5.16
CA ASP A 500 -17.23 8.71 -5.01
C ASP A 500 -18.58 7.97 -4.96
N GLY A 501 -19.29 8.09 -3.82
CA GLY A 501 -20.57 7.42 -3.60
C GLY A 501 -21.68 7.86 -4.54
N GLU A 502 -21.69 9.11 -5.03
CA GLU A 502 -22.69 9.58 -5.98
C GLU A 502 -22.46 8.97 -7.37
N LYS A 503 -21.20 8.81 -7.77
CA LYS A 503 -20.83 8.09 -9.00
C LYS A 503 -21.25 6.62 -8.94
N ALA A 504 -21.06 5.98 -7.79
CA ALA A 504 -21.51 4.61 -7.60
C ALA A 504 -23.03 4.48 -7.72
N LYS A 505 -23.79 5.34 -7.03
CA LYS A 505 -25.25 5.37 -7.13
C LYS A 505 -25.74 5.63 -8.56
N TYR A 506 -25.05 6.51 -9.27
CA TYR A 506 -25.37 6.79 -10.66
C TYR A 506 -25.14 5.56 -11.55
N ALA A 507 -24.00 4.87 -11.38
CA ALA A 507 -23.70 3.64 -12.10
C ALA A 507 -24.73 2.53 -11.80
N ILE A 508 -25.10 2.35 -10.53
CA ILE A 508 -26.14 1.40 -10.12
C ILE A 508 -27.45 1.70 -10.84
N ARG A 509 -27.91 2.95 -10.77
CA ARG A 509 -29.16 3.36 -11.44
C ARG A 509 -29.11 3.11 -12.95
N ARG A 510 -27.99 3.41 -13.60
CA ARG A 510 -27.83 3.17 -15.05
C ARG A 510 -27.89 1.68 -15.40
N ILE A 511 -27.31 0.82 -14.56
CA ILE A 511 -27.38 -0.64 -14.74
C ILE A 511 -28.82 -1.14 -14.51
N GLU A 512 -29.50 -0.65 -13.47
CA GLU A 512 -30.90 -0.96 -13.21
C GLU A 512 -31.81 -0.54 -14.35
N GLU A 513 -31.59 0.64 -14.95
CA GLU A 513 -32.32 1.12 -16.14
C GLU A 513 -32.11 0.19 -17.34
N ILE A 514 -30.89 -0.29 -17.59
CA ILE A 514 -30.57 -1.22 -18.69
C ILE A 514 -31.20 -2.61 -18.45
N THR A 515 -31.23 -3.06 -17.21
CA THR A 515 -31.71 -4.40 -16.83
C THR A 515 -33.18 -4.46 -16.51
N ALA A 516 -33.84 -3.28 -16.37
CA ALA A 516 -35.25 -3.20 -16.04
C ALA A 516 -36.11 -4.02 -17.01
N GLU A 517 -36.98 -4.84 -16.47
CA GLU A 517 -37.99 -5.54 -17.26
C GLU A 517 -39.13 -4.58 -17.60
N ILE A 518 -39.58 -4.69 -18.85
CA ILE A 518 -40.72 -3.93 -19.30
C ILE A 518 -41.98 -4.62 -18.82
N GLU A 519 -42.63 -4.02 -17.82
CA GLU A 519 -43.84 -4.57 -17.20
C GLU A 519 -45.07 -4.20 -18.03
N VAL A 520 -45.88 -5.20 -18.38
CA VAL A 520 -47.16 -4.98 -19.04
C VAL A 520 -48.11 -4.24 -18.09
N GLY A 521 -48.77 -3.19 -18.59
CA GLY A 521 -49.69 -2.35 -17.83
C GLY A 521 -49.05 -1.13 -17.17
N ARG A 522 -47.70 -1.05 -17.09
CA ARG A 522 -46.99 0.10 -16.51
C ARG A 522 -46.91 1.26 -17.49
N ILE A 523 -46.95 2.48 -16.95
CA ILE A 523 -46.81 3.74 -17.72
C ILE A 523 -45.39 4.22 -17.62
N TYR A 524 -44.76 4.55 -18.75
CA TYR A 524 -43.43 5.12 -18.88
C TYR A 524 -43.51 6.49 -19.56
N ASN A 525 -42.78 7.48 -19.04
CA ASN A 525 -42.55 8.72 -19.77
C ASN A 525 -41.39 8.49 -20.73
N SER A 526 -41.66 8.58 -22.01
CA SER A 526 -40.77 8.06 -23.04
C SER A 526 -40.69 9.01 -24.24
N LYS A 527 -39.55 8.98 -24.93
CA LYS A 527 -39.26 9.91 -26.03
C LYS A 527 -39.52 9.28 -27.38
N VAL A 528 -40.21 10.01 -28.27
CA VAL A 528 -40.46 9.57 -29.65
C VAL A 528 -39.15 9.56 -30.44
N THR A 529 -38.75 8.39 -30.93
CA THR A 529 -37.49 8.18 -31.66
C THR A 529 -37.67 8.19 -33.17
N ARG A 530 -38.82 7.71 -33.66
CA ARG A 530 -39.10 7.63 -35.08
C ARG A 530 -40.60 7.65 -35.33
N ILE A 531 -41.03 8.38 -36.34
CA ILE A 531 -42.42 8.46 -36.80
C ILE A 531 -42.54 7.74 -38.15
N VAL A 532 -43.58 6.92 -38.30
CA VAL A 532 -43.93 6.17 -39.50
C VAL A 532 -45.42 6.30 -39.78
N ASP A 533 -45.88 5.97 -40.97
CA ASP A 533 -47.28 6.17 -41.39
C ASP A 533 -48.30 5.42 -40.51
N PHE A 534 -47.92 4.29 -39.96
CA PHE A 534 -48.78 3.45 -39.12
C PHE A 534 -48.59 3.64 -37.60
N GLY A 535 -47.74 4.60 -37.17
CA GLY A 535 -47.50 4.86 -35.73
C GLY A 535 -46.20 5.57 -35.43
N ALA A 536 -45.80 5.54 -34.16
CA ALA A 536 -44.54 6.09 -33.70
C ALA A 536 -43.76 5.05 -32.85
N PHE A 537 -42.43 5.03 -33.03
CA PHE A 537 -41.54 4.30 -32.16
C PHE A 537 -41.13 5.21 -31.01
N VAL A 538 -41.13 4.67 -29.81
CA VAL A 538 -40.89 5.39 -28.57
C VAL A 538 -39.88 4.60 -27.74
N ALA A 539 -38.85 5.27 -27.23
CA ALA A 539 -37.84 4.67 -26.37
C ALA A 539 -38.40 4.45 -24.95
N ILE A 540 -38.42 3.20 -24.48
CA ILE A 540 -39.06 2.82 -23.19
C ILE A 540 -38.01 2.67 -22.06
N GLY A 541 -36.74 2.87 -22.34
CA GLY A 541 -35.61 2.55 -21.44
C GLY A 541 -34.91 1.26 -21.83
N GLY A 542 -33.69 1.05 -21.30
CA GLY A 542 -32.87 -0.11 -21.61
C GLY A 542 -32.48 -0.28 -23.08
N GLY A 543 -32.51 0.80 -23.90
CA GLY A 543 -32.22 0.73 -25.33
C GLY A 543 -33.29 0.05 -26.17
N LYS A 544 -34.48 -0.22 -25.59
CA LYS A 544 -35.61 -0.83 -26.31
C LYS A 544 -36.59 0.20 -26.81
N GLU A 545 -37.13 -0.04 -28.02
CA GLU A 545 -38.18 0.76 -28.61
C GLU A 545 -39.48 -0.04 -28.61
N GLY A 546 -40.59 0.65 -28.32
CA GLY A 546 -41.93 0.12 -28.49
C GLY A 546 -42.69 0.88 -29.56
N LEU A 547 -43.66 0.20 -30.17
CA LEU A 547 -44.51 0.79 -31.18
C LEU A 547 -45.83 1.27 -30.56
N VAL A 548 -46.11 2.57 -30.70
CA VAL A 548 -47.44 3.14 -30.52
C VAL A 548 -48.12 3.14 -31.91
N HIS A 549 -49.07 2.21 -32.11
CA HIS A 549 -49.82 2.15 -33.33
C HIS A 549 -50.70 3.41 -33.46
N ILE A 550 -51.00 3.87 -34.67
CA ILE A 550 -51.78 5.08 -34.95
C ILE A 550 -53.14 5.11 -34.20
N SER A 551 -53.78 3.95 -33.98
CA SER A 551 -55.03 3.81 -33.23
C SER A 551 -54.85 3.92 -31.69
N GLN A 552 -53.63 3.97 -31.20
CA GLN A 552 -53.29 4.04 -29.78
C GLN A 552 -52.71 5.42 -29.37
N ILE A 553 -52.74 6.41 -30.28
CA ILE A 553 -52.22 7.74 -30.02
C ILE A 553 -53.25 8.62 -29.29
N ALA A 554 -54.53 8.60 -29.75
CA ALA A 554 -55.60 9.43 -29.21
C ALA A 554 -56.97 8.73 -29.34
N ASP A 555 -57.97 9.20 -28.59
CA ASP A 555 -59.35 8.69 -28.63
C ASP A 555 -60.08 9.00 -29.94
N LYS A 556 -59.62 10.00 -30.69
CA LYS A 556 -60.16 10.38 -31.98
C LYS A 556 -59.38 9.70 -33.09
N ARG A 557 -60.03 9.49 -34.24
CA ARG A 557 -59.37 8.93 -35.41
C ARG A 557 -58.23 9.82 -35.85
N VAL A 558 -57.02 9.32 -35.76
CA VAL A 558 -55.78 10.00 -36.19
C VAL A 558 -55.61 9.73 -37.69
N GLU A 559 -55.53 10.78 -38.50
CA GLU A 559 -55.28 10.64 -39.95
C GLU A 559 -53.81 10.66 -40.28
N LYS A 560 -53.03 11.49 -39.58
CA LYS A 560 -51.57 11.54 -39.70
C LYS A 560 -50.93 11.56 -38.32
N VAL A 561 -49.93 10.73 -38.13
CA VAL A 561 -49.18 10.62 -36.85
C VAL A 561 -48.46 11.93 -36.53
N THR A 562 -47.96 12.65 -37.54
CA THR A 562 -47.24 13.92 -37.41
C THR A 562 -48.11 15.09 -36.90
N ASP A 563 -49.44 14.96 -36.92
CA ASP A 563 -50.35 15.99 -36.39
C ASP A 563 -50.44 15.92 -34.85
N TYR A 564 -50.05 14.81 -34.25
CA TYR A 564 -50.15 14.54 -32.82
C TYR A 564 -48.80 14.36 -32.12
N LEU A 565 -47.77 13.89 -32.84
CA LEU A 565 -46.47 13.55 -32.28
C LEU A 565 -45.34 14.19 -33.09
N GLN A 566 -44.31 14.65 -32.37
CA GLN A 566 -43.09 15.18 -32.98
C GLN A 566 -41.88 14.30 -32.58
N MET A 567 -40.88 14.21 -33.43
CA MET A 567 -39.62 13.55 -33.10
C MET A 567 -38.97 14.23 -31.88
N GLY A 568 -38.55 13.42 -30.90
CA GLY A 568 -37.94 13.93 -29.70
C GLY A 568 -38.93 14.38 -28.61
N GLN A 569 -40.25 14.37 -28.86
CA GLN A 569 -41.27 14.69 -27.87
C GLN A 569 -41.35 13.62 -26.78
N GLU A 570 -41.46 14.04 -25.54
CA GLU A 570 -41.74 13.14 -24.41
C GLU A 570 -43.23 12.91 -24.25
N VAL A 571 -43.64 11.65 -24.21
CA VAL A 571 -45.05 11.24 -24.10
C VAL A 571 -45.21 10.12 -23.07
N PRO A 572 -46.27 10.13 -22.26
CA PRO A 572 -46.59 9.00 -21.40
C PRO A 572 -47.11 7.85 -22.26
N VAL A 573 -46.54 6.66 -22.10
CA VAL A 573 -46.95 5.46 -22.82
C VAL A 573 -47.18 4.30 -21.84
N LYS A 574 -48.31 3.61 -22.01
CA LYS A 574 -48.61 2.39 -21.25
C LYS A 574 -48.24 1.17 -22.09
N VAL A 575 -47.59 0.18 -21.46
CA VAL A 575 -47.26 -1.07 -22.11
C VAL A 575 -48.50 -1.95 -22.19
N LEU A 576 -48.93 -2.27 -23.40
CA LEU A 576 -50.10 -3.15 -23.64
C LEU A 576 -49.67 -4.62 -23.68
N GLU A 577 -48.61 -4.93 -24.39
CA GLU A 577 -48.17 -6.29 -24.64
C GLU A 577 -46.66 -6.33 -24.95
N VAL A 578 -45.98 -7.37 -24.52
CA VAL A 578 -44.63 -7.74 -24.96
C VAL A 578 -44.73 -9.09 -25.64
N ASP A 579 -44.46 -9.15 -26.96
CA ASP A 579 -44.54 -10.41 -27.70
C ASP A 579 -43.35 -11.35 -27.43
N ARG A 580 -43.45 -12.60 -27.88
CA ARG A 580 -42.38 -13.62 -27.71
C ARG A 580 -41.07 -13.25 -28.41
N GLN A 581 -41.07 -12.25 -29.28
CA GLN A 581 -39.87 -11.74 -29.95
C GLN A 581 -39.32 -10.47 -29.30
N GLY A 582 -39.87 -10.06 -28.14
CA GLY A 582 -39.46 -8.89 -27.38
C GLY A 582 -39.95 -7.56 -27.94
N ARG A 583 -40.91 -7.56 -28.93
CA ARG A 583 -41.50 -6.33 -29.45
C ARG A 583 -42.57 -5.83 -28.50
N VAL A 584 -42.50 -4.55 -28.16
CA VAL A 584 -43.38 -3.91 -27.18
C VAL A 584 -44.45 -3.09 -27.91
N ARG A 585 -45.72 -3.34 -27.57
CA ARG A 585 -46.85 -2.52 -28.01
C ARG A 585 -47.20 -1.52 -26.91
N LEU A 586 -47.40 -0.27 -27.32
CA LEU A 586 -47.60 0.85 -26.42
C LEU A 586 -48.90 1.58 -26.75
N SER A 587 -49.48 2.24 -25.74
CA SER A 587 -50.64 3.12 -25.89
C SER A 587 -50.41 4.44 -25.16
N ILE A 588 -50.52 5.57 -25.87
CA ILE A 588 -50.59 6.91 -25.27
C ILE A 588 -51.99 7.14 -24.72
N LYS A 589 -53.01 6.70 -25.47
CA LYS A 589 -54.41 6.81 -25.08
C LYS A 589 -54.69 6.27 -23.69
N GLU A 590 -54.34 5.00 -23.42
CA GLU A 590 -54.57 4.38 -22.12
C GLU A 590 -53.67 4.95 -21.00
N ALA A 591 -52.52 5.51 -21.32
CA ALA A 591 -51.68 6.20 -20.37
C ALA A 591 -52.31 7.53 -19.91
N THR A 592 -52.95 8.25 -20.83
CA THR A 592 -53.60 9.56 -20.55
C THR A 592 -54.90 9.35 -19.75
N GLU A 593 -55.69 8.31 -20.06
CA GLU A 593 -56.91 7.96 -19.32
C GLU A 593 -56.65 7.62 -17.84
N GLN A 594 -55.57 6.94 -17.56
CA GLN A 594 -55.17 6.60 -16.15
C GLN A 594 -54.53 7.78 -15.42
N SER A 595 -54.07 8.80 -16.09
CA SER A 595 -53.45 10.00 -15.50
C SER A 595 -54.46 11.09 -15.13
N GLN A 596 -55.75 10.96 -15.51
CA GLN A 596 -56.79 11.85 -15.03
C GLN A 596 -57.23 11.42 -13.62
N PRO A 597 -57.19 12.31 -12.60
CA PRO A 597 -57.74 11.99 -11.31
C PRO A 597 -59.24 11.69 -11.43
N ALA A 598 -59.69 10.56 -10.90
CA ALA A 598 -61.10 10.22 -10.80
C ALA A 598 -61.86 11.42 -10.22
N ALA A 599 -62.86 11.90 -10.96
CA ALA A 599 -63.77 12.94 -10.47
C ALA A 599 -64.31 12.52 -9.10
N ALA A 600 -64.17 13.37 -8.12
CA ALA A 600 -64.68 13.17 -6.78
C ALA A 600 -66.22 12.96 -6.85
N PRO A 601 -66.79 11.97 -6.19
CA PRO A 601 -68.25 11.84 -6.12
C PRO A 601 -68.83 13.08 -5.43
N GLU A 602 -69.85 13.71 -6.08
CA GLU A 602 -70.65 14.78 -5.49
C GLU A 602 -71.22 14.34 -4.14
N ALA A 603 -70.91 15.12 -3.11
CA ALA A 603 -71.50 14.93 -1.79
C ALA A 603 -73.02 15.20 -1.85
N PRO A 604 -73.88 14.37 -1.25
CA PRO A 604 -75.30 14.64 -1.20
C PRO A 604 -75.55 15.86 -0.28
N ALA A 605 -76.43 16.74 -0.76
CA ALA A 605 -76.90 17.95 -0.08
C ALA A 605 -77.42 17.58 1.32
N SER A 606 -76.91 18.27 2.34
CA SER A 606 -77.47 18.21 3.70
C SER A 606 -78.77 18.97 3.75
N GLU A 607 -79.91 18.30 3.96
CA GLU A 607 -81.13 18.91 4.47
C GLU A 607 -80.88 19.44 5.88
N GLN A 608 -81.18 20.73 6.05
CA GLN A 608 -81.36 21.32 7.38
C GLN A 608 -82.73 20.94 7.92
N ALA A 609 -82.81 20.45 9.10
CA ALA A 609 -83.97 20.56 9.96
C ALA A 609 -83.54 20.52 11.42
N GLU A 610 -83.91 21.64 12.15
CA GLU A 610 -84.07 21.90 13.57
C GLU A 610 -82.96 21.60 14.56
#